data_64fcf5899105396ec8e608eabf3a702b
#
_entry.id   64fcf5899105396ec8e608eabf3a702b
#
_cell.length_a   1.000
_cell.length_b   1.000
_cell.length_c   1.000
_cell.angle_alpha   90.00
_cell.angle_beta   90.00
_cell.angle_gamma   90.00
#
_symmetry.space_group_name_H-M   'P 1'
#
loop_
_entity.id
_entity.type
_entity.pdbx_description
1 polymer ?
#
loop_
_entity_poly.entity_id
_entity_poly.type
_entity_poly.pdbx_seq_one_letter_code
_entity_poly.pdbx_strand_id
1 'polypeptide(L)'
;MTISAEITVWQAREEPQGSSTASALTPTQLQLRQMVLDSVTSPHSRRNYAKALDLLFIQAAGRPLTRALLMEYRAGMDGLAPSTVNVRLSAVRKLVTEARRNGMLSAEEASNLTDIPNVRQQGTRLGNWLTKEQARDLLAVPDRSTLKGKRDYAMLALLIGCALRRRELAALTIEDIQMRENRWVIADLRGKGGRIRTVAVPMWVKQGINAWQAAAQIEDGPLLRSLNKVAKVGESLSDWAVWAVVTESAKQIGIERFGAHDLRRTCAKLCRKAGGDLEQIKFLLGHSSIQTTERYLGSEQEIAVAVNDSLGL
;
A
#
# COMPACT_ATOMS: atom_id res chain seq x y z
N MET A 1 38.08 25.57 -4.41
CA MET A 1 37.28 26.73 -3.99
C MET A 1 35.81 26.32 -4.17
N THR A 2 35.25 25.92 -3.22
CA THR A 2 34.44 26.47 -2.12
C THR A 2 32.94 26.18 -2.36
N ILE A 3 32.53 24.90 -2.19
CA ILE A 3 31.11 24.53 -2.11
C ILE A 3 30.68 24.42 -0.63
N SER A 4 31.59 24.74 0.29
CA SER A 4 31.31 24.78 1.72
C SER A 4 30.41 25.95 2.14
N ALA A 5 30.21 26.94 1.29
CA ALA A 5 29.48 28.17 1.66
C ALA A 5 27.95 28.05 1.60
N GLU A 6 27.39 27.12 0.81
CA GLU A 6 25.92 27.06 0.68
C GLU A 6 25.25 26.19 1.74
N ILE A 7 25.98 25.27 2.36
CA ILE A 7 25.46 24.51 3.53
C ILE A 7 25.45 25.39 4.78
N THR A 8 26.30 26.38 4.82
CA THR A 8 26.34 27.38 5.92
C THR A 8 25.08 28.27 5.96
N VAL A 9 24.25 28.26 4.94
CA VAL A 9 22.93 28.95 4.92
C VAL A 9 21.95 28.37 5.95
N TRP A 10 22.30 27.21 6.54
CA TRP A 10 21.60 26.64 7.68
C TRP A 10 22.01 27.25 9.04
N GLN A 11 23.04 28.11 9.06
CA GLN A 11 23.41 28.84 10.26
C GLN A 11 22.49 30.05 10.44
N ALA A 12 21.94 30.16 11.62
CA ALA A 12 20.99 31.16 12.07
C ALA A 12 21.38 32.58 11.58
N ARG A 13 20.46 33.23 10.86
CA ARG A 13 20.30 34.68 10.96
C ARG A 13 19.34 34.94 12.10
N GLU A 14 19.79 35.80 12.98
CA GLU A 14 19.21 36.37 14.18
C GLU A 14 17.69 36.28 14.35
N GLU A 15 17.28 35.91 15.57
CA GLU A 15 15.90 35.82 16.03
C GLU A 15 15.16 37.16 15.90
N PRO A 16 13.87 37.13 15.56
CA PRO A 16 12.89 38.05 16.09
C PRO A 16 12.17 37.37 17.28
N GLN A 17 12.24 37.99 18.43
CA GLN A 17 11.48 37.65 19.63
C GLN A 17 9.97 37.64 19.36
N GLY A 18 9.30 36.60 19.84
CA GLY A 18 7.90 36.64 20.28
C GLY A 18 6.88 36.13 19.28
N SER A 19 6.40 34.98 19.57
CA SER A 19 5.01 34.50 19.65
C SER A 19 4.87 33.06 19.16
N SER A 20 4.22 32.25 19.98
CA SER A 20 3.81 30.88 19.78
C SER A 20 2.91 30.74 18.55
N THR A 21 3.50 30.34 17.41
CA THR A 21 2.78 29.79 16.28
C THR A 21 3.66 28.72 15.66
N ALA A 22 3.07 27.61 15.19
CA ALA A 22 3.78 26.53 14.51
C ALA A 22 4.76 27.12 13.50
N SER A 23 6.07 26.96 13.73
CA SER A 23 7.13 27.62 12.98
C SER A 23 7.01 27.24 11.51
N ALA A 24 6.66 28.17 10.65
CA ALA A 24 6.61 27.98 9.22
C ALA A 24 8.02 27.62 8.71
N LEU A 25 8.12 26.67 7.78
CA LEU A 25 9.37 26.28 7.16
C LEU A 25 10.02 27.48 6.47
N THR A 26 11.34 27.59 6.52
CA THR A 26 12.08 28.63 5.78
C THR A 26 11.98 28.42 4.26
N PRO A 27 12.17 29.45 3.43
CA PRO A 27 12.17 29.30 1.97
C PRO A 27 13.14 28.21 1.50
N THR A 28 14.34 28.10 2.06
CA THR A 28 15.31 27.06 1.75
C THR A 28 14.81 25.66 2.11
N GLN A 29 14.17 25.49 3.25
CA GLN A 29 13.57 24.22 3.66
C GLN A 29 12.42 23.81 2.74
N LEU A 30 11.60 24.76 2.31
CA LEU A 30 10.54 24.54 1.32
C LEU A 30 11.11 24.11 -0.02
N GLN A 31 12.20 24.74 -0.49
CA GLN A 31 12.88 24.37 -1.72
C GLN A 31 13.46 22.96 -1.66
N LEU A 32 14.16 22.61 -0.58
CA LEU A 32 14.71 21.26 -0.36
C LEU A 32 13.61 20.20 -0.30
N ARG A 33 12.52 20.51 0.41
CA ARG A 33 11.35 19.65 0.46
C ARG A 33 10.76 19.41 -0.94
N GLN A 34 10.56 20.48 -1.71
CA GLN A 34 10.00 20.39 -3.05
C GLN A 34 10.88 19.56 -3.99
N MET A 35 12.20 19.76 -3.96
CA MET A 35 13.17 18.97 -4.72
C MET A 35 13.02 17.45 -4.48
N VAL A 36 12.83 17.06 -3.21
CA VAL A 36 12.58 15.65 -2.88
C VAL A 36 11.22 15.19 -3.44
N LEU A 37 10.18 15.99 -3.28
CA LEU A 37 8.83 15.62 -3.74
C LEU A 37 8.74 15.48 -5.27
N ASP A 38 9.48 16.29 -6.02
CA ASP A 38 9.53 16.21 -7.48
C ASP A 38 10.25 14.95 -7.97
N SER A 39 11.19 14.45 -7.17
CA SER A 39 11.91 13.20 -7.47
C SER A 39 11.11 11.93 -7.14
N VAL A 40 9.89 12.06 -6.58
CA VAL A 40 9.05 10.94 -6.14
C VAL A 40 7.78 10.86 -6.98
N THR A 41 7.59 9.79 -7.72
CA THR A 41 6.45 9.60 -8.63
C THR A 41 5.16 9.20 -7.91
N SER A 42 5.25 8.44 -6.81
CA SER A 42 4.08 7.94 -6.09
C SER A 42 3.42 9.03 -5.24
N PRO A 43 2.13 9.39 -5.45
CA PRO A 43 1.42 10.38 -4.63
C PRO A 43 1.38 10.02 -3.13
N HIS A 44 1.31 8.73 -2.80
CA HIS A 44 1.35 8.27 -1.42
C HIS A 44 2.74 8.49 -0.78
N SER A 45 3.81 8.15 -1.50
CA SER A 45 5.17 8.40 -1.04
C SER A 45 5.45 9.90 -0.90
N ARG A 46 4.97 10.72 -1.85
CA ARG A 46 5.07 12.20 -1.76
C ARG A 46 4.46 12.72 -0.47
N ARG A 47 3.22 12.31 -0.12
CA ARG A 47 2.58 12.74 1.14
C ARG A 47 3.34 12.30 2.37
N ASN A 48 3.82 11.04 2.41
CA ASN A 48 4.57 10.54 3.55
C ASN A 48 5.93 11.23 3.70
N TYR A 49 6.61 11.47 2.59
CA TYR A 49 7.91 12.17 2.59
C TYR A 49 7.74 13.65 2.95
N ALA A 50 6.70 14.33 2.44
CA ALA A 50 6.38 15.68 2.84
C ALA A 50 6.26 15.79 4.36
N LYS A 51 5.38 14.97 4.96
CA LYS A 51 5.17 14.96 6.42
C LYS A 51 6.45 14.63 7.20
N ALA A 52 7.27 13.70 6.70
CA ALA A 52 8.51 13.32 7.36
C ALA A 52 9.54 14.45 7.35
N LEU A 53 9.66 15.16 6.22
CA LEU A 53 10.57 16.29 6.09
C LEU A 53 10.09 17.51 6.89
N ASP A 54 8.78 17.78 6.89
CA ASP A 54 8.21 18.85 7.71
C ASP A 54 8.55 18.64 9.20
N LEU A 55 8.38 17.42 9.71
CA LEU A 55 8.73 17.07 11.09
C LEU A 55 10.23 17.18 11.36
N LEU A 56 11.08 16.77 10.40
CA LEU A 56 12.53 16.91 10.52
C LEU A 56 12.93 18.38 10.61
N PHE A 57 12.42 19.23 9.75
CA PHE A 57 12.78 20.65 9.70
C PHE A 57 12.27 21.41 10.94
N ILE A 58 11.09 21.07 11.43
CA ILE A 58 10.57 21.62 12.71
C ILE A 58 11.49 21.23 13.87
N GLN A 59 11.89 19.97 13.97
CA GLN A 59 12.80 19.51 15.03
C GLN A 59 14.21 20.09 14.87
N ALA A 60 14.68 20.28 13.65
CA ALA A 60 15.97 20.92 13.40
C ALA A 60 16.01 22.35 13.91
N ALA A 61 14.89 23.09 13.85
CA ALA A 61 14.77 24.46 14.35
C ALA A 61 15.93 25.37 13.87
N GLY A 62 16.28 25.28 12.57
CA GLY A 62 17.38 26.04 11.98
C GLY A 62 18.78 25.46 12.22
N ARG A 63 18.94 24.42 13.03
CA ARG A 63 20.24 23.74 13.22
C ARG A 63 20.69 23.05 11.91
N PRO A 64 22.00 22.97 11.65
CA PRO A 64 22.55 22.28 10.49
C PRO A 64 22.22 20.79 10.54
N LEU A 65 22.04 20.18 9.36
CA LEU A 65 21.78 18.77 9.22
C LEU A 65 23.05 17.98 9.50
N THR A 66 23.16 17.44 10.69
CA THR A 66 24.29 16.62 11.12
C THR A 66 23.83 15.20 11.43
N ARG A 67 24.75 14.23 11.42
CA ARG A 67 24.45 12.87 11.86
C ARG A 67 23.87 12.83 13.28
N ALA A 68 24.37 13.68 14.19
CA ALA A 68 23.86 13.80 15.56
C ALA A 68 22.39 14.24 15.58
N LEU A 69 22.02 15.28 14.83
CA LEU A 69 20.65 15.73 14.68
C LEU A 69 19.73 14.63 14.10
N LEU A 70 20.20 13.88 13.12
CA LEU A 70 19.41 12.80 12.53
C LEU A 70 19.27 11.60 13.47
N MET A 71 20.23 11.31 14.31
CA MET A 71 20.12 10.33 15.38
C MET A 71 19.13 10.79 16.46
N GLU A 72 19.16 12.07 16.84
CA GLU A 72 18.18 12.70 17.72
C GLU A 72 16.76 12.63 17.12
N TYR A 73 16.61 12.94 15.82
CA TYR A 73 15.34 12.79 15.11
C TYR A 73 14.82 11.34 15.13
N ARG A 74 15.73 10.36 14.93
CA ARG A 74 15.38 8.96 15.03
C ARG A 74 14.96 8.55 16.45
N ALA A 75 15.67 9.00 17.46
CA ALA A 75 15.36 8.73 18.87
C ALA A 75 14.00 9.33 19.28
N GLY A 76 13.69 10.55 18.81
CA GLY A 76 12.39 11.19 19.05
C GLY A 76 11.19 10.48 18.40
N MET A 77 11.42 9.41 17.66
CA MET A 77 10.37 8.56 17.09
C MET A 77 10.08 7.30 17.92
N ASP A 78 10.56 7.22 19.15
CA ASP A 78 10.27 6.11 20.05
C ASP A 78 8.75 5.96 20.25
N GLY A 79 8.29 4.71 20.32
CA GLY A 79 6.86 4.38 20.39
C GLY A 79 6.15 4.31 19.02
N LEU A 80 6.77 4.75 17.93
CA LEU A 80 6.23 4.55 16.59
C LEU A 80 6.56 3.15 16.05
N ALA A 81 5.66 2.62 15.20
CA ALA A 81 5.92 1.36 14.52
C ALA A 81 7.23 1.44 13.69
N PRO A 82 8.09 0.39 13.71
CA PRO A 82 9.35 0.36 12.96
C PRO A 82 9.21 0.73 11.48
N SER A 83 8.11 0.30 10.84
CA SER A 83 7.81 0.64 9.45
C SER A 83 7.60 2.15 9.24
N THR A 84 6.97 2.84 10.21
CA THR A 84 6.75 4.29 10.16
C THR A 84 8.08 5.02 10.30
N VAL A 85 8.91 4.62 11.26
CA VAL A 85 10.25 5.17 11.45
C VAL A 85 11.08 5.00 10.17
N ASN A 86 11.11 3.79 9.62
CA ASN A 86 11.90 3.50 8.42
C ASN A 86 11.41 4.26 7.17
N VAL A 87 10.11 4.54 7.04
CA VAL A 87 9.59 5.41 5.97
C VAL A 87 10.08 6.84 6.15
N ARG A 88 10.09 7.37 7.37
CA ARG A 88 10.62 8.71 7.66
C ARG A 88 12.13 8.80 7.39
N LEU A 89 12.90 7.79 7.82
CA LEU A 89 14.34 7.72 7.51
C LEU A 89 14.61 7.59 6.00
N SER A 90 13.71 6.93 5.25
CA SER A 90 13.81 6.87 3.79
C SER A 90 13.62 8.24 3.14
N ALA A 91 12.74 9.09 3.69
CA ALA A 91 12.58 10.47 3.23
C ALA A 91 13.84 11.30 3.48
N VAL A 92 14.48 11.12 4.65
CA VAL A 92 15.76 11.78 4.99
C VAL A 92 16.87 11.33 4.03
N ARG A 93 17.03 10.02 3.79
CA ARG A 93 18.03 9.52 2.83
C ARG A 93 17.77 10.05 1.42
N LYS A 94 16.49 10.17 1.03
CA LYS A 94 16.15 10.76 -0.25
C LYS A 94 16.53 12.24 -0.32
N LEU A 95 16.30 13.01 0.74
CA LEU A 95 16.75 14.40 0.86
C LEU A 95 18.26 14.51 0.67
N VAL A 96 19.03 13.73 1.40
CA VAL A 96 20.50 13.72 1.32
C VAL A 96 20.97 13.33 -0.07
N THR A 97 20.33 12.33 -0.69
CA THR A 97 20.66 11.90 -2.07
C THR A 97 20.41 13.01 -3.08
N GLU A 98 19.28 13.70 -3.00
CA GLU A 98 18.97 14.79 -3.94
C GLU A 98 19.84 16.01 -3.67
N ALA A 99 20.13 16.35 -2.41
CA ALA A 99 21.07 17.43 -2.06
C ALA A 99 22.48 17.16 -2.65
N ARG A 100 22.96 15.91 -2.56
CA ARG A 100 24.24 15.52 -3.19
C ARG A 100 24.19 15.63 -4.72
N ARG A 101 23.11 15.16 -5.35
CA ARG A 101 22.95 15.23 -6.82
C ARG A 101 22.92 16.65 -7.35
N ASN A 102 22.45 17.58 -6.53
CA ASN A 102 22.38 19.01 -6.86
C ASN A 102 23.63 19.80 -6.37
N GLY A 103 24.70 19.11 -5.97
CA GLY A 103 25.95 19.75 -5.57
C GLY A 103 25.93 20.46 -4.21
N MET A 104 24.87 20.27 -3.40
CA MET A 104 24.74 20.87 -2.08
C MET A 104 25.51 20.12 -0.99
N LEU A 105 25.86 18.86 -1.24
CA LEU A 105 26.63 17.99 -0.36
C LEU A 105 27.71 17.27 -1.13
N SER A 106 28.88 17.13 -0.53
CA SER A 106 29.91 16.22 -1.00
C SER A 106 29.51 14.75 -0.83
N ALA A 107 30.23 13.84 -1.49
CA ALA A 107 29.98 12.41 -1.34
C ALA A 107 30.20 11.91 0.10
N GLU A 108 31.22 12.45 0.79
CA GLU A 108 31.57 12.10 2.15
C GLU A 108 30.49 12.58 3.14
N GLU A 109 30.06 13.84 3.04
CA GLU A 109 28.98 14.39 3.87
C GLU A 109 27.68 13.62 3.69
N ALA A 110 27.32 13.31 2.45
CA ALA A 110 26.13 12.51 2.15
C ALA A 110 26.22 11.10 2.74
N SER A 111 27.39 10.46 2.68
CA SER A 111 27.64 9.15 3.29
C SER A 111 27.40 9.19 4.81
N ASN A 112 28.01 10.16 5.48
CA ASN A 112 27.86 10.36 6.93
C ASN A 112 26.41 10.61 7.36
N LEU A 113 25.64 11.38 6.58
CA LEU A 113 24.23 11.68 6.85
C LEU A 113 23.29 10.51 6.56
N THR A 114 23.65 9.61 5.64
CA THR A 114 22.83 8.44 5.30
C THR A 114 23.13 7.21 6.15
N ASP A 115 24.25 7.19 6.89
CA ASP A 115 24.63 6.13 7.82
C ASP A 115 23.80 6.15 9.11
N ILE A 116 22.49 5.99 8.96
CA ILE A 116 21.53 5.85 10.06
C ILE A 116 20.86 4.50 9.91
N PRO A 117 21.04 3.58 10.88
CA PRO A 117 20.48 2.24 10.75
C PRO A 117 18.96 2.29 10.81
N ASN A 118 18.31 1.45 10.02
CA ASN A 118 16.88 1.21 10.12
C ASN A 118 16.54 0.59 11.48
N VAL A 119 15.34 0.87 11.97
CA VAL A 119 14.79 0.16 13.12
C VAL A 119 14.45 -1.25 12.68
N ARG A 120 15.03 -2.24 13.37
CA ARG A 120 14.72 -3.66 13.11
C ARG A 120 13.29 -3.95 13.50
N GLN A 121 12.55 -4.58 12.61
CA GLN A 121 11.25 -5.12 12.92
C GLN A 121 11.47 -6.47 13.61
N GLN A 122 11.22 -6.53 14.91
CA GLN A 122 11.26 -7.79 15.65
C GLN A 122 9.95 -8.53 15.40
N GLY A 123 10.06 -9.75 14.89
CA GLY A 123 8.93 -10.59 14.54
C GLY A 123 8.26 -10.21 13.21
N THR A 124 7.81 -11.22 12.50
CA THR A 124 6.94 -11.02 11.32
C THR A 124 5.51 -11.14 11.82
N ARG A 125 4.78 -10.04 11.89
CA ARG A 125 3.34 -10.15 12.11
C ARG A 125 2.79 -10.84 10.87
N LEU A 126 2.51 -12.12 10.99
CA LEU A 126 1.70 -12.82 10.00
C LEU A 126 0.37 -12.07 9.98
N GLY A 127 0.05 -11.38 8.89
CA GLY A 127 -1.21 -10.66 8.79
C GLY A 127 -2.37 -11.66 8.91
N ASN A 128 -3.54 -11.15 9.17
CA ASN A 128 -4.74 -11.97 9.24
C ASN A 128 -5.04 -12.58 7.86
N TRP A 129 -5.61 -13.77 7.85
CA TRP A 129 -6.24 -14.39 6.68
C TRP A 129 -7.43 -15.22 7.14
N LEU A 130 -8.35 -15.47 6.22
CA LEU A 130 -9.55 -16.26 6.48
C LEU A 130 -9.34 -17.72 6.12
N THR A 131 -9.95 -18.63 6.88
CA THR A 131 -10.17 -20.00 6.42
C THR A 131 -11.15 -19.99 5.22
N LYS A 132 -11.31 -21.12 4.56
CA LYS A 132 -12.27 -21.26 3.46
C LYS A 132 -13.71 -21.03 3.93
N GLU A 133 -14.04 -21.49 5.12
CA GLU A 133 -15.33 -21.32 5.77
C GLU A 133 -15.58 -19.84 6.10
N GLN A 134 -14.63 -19.19 6.78
CA GLN A 134 -14.72 -17.75 7.09
C GLN A 134 -14.81 -16.88 5.83
N ALA A 135 -14.13 -17.28 4.74
CA ALA A 135 -14.24 -16.57 3.46
C ALA A 135 -15.64 -16.71 2.85
N ARG A 136 -16.30 -17.87 3.00
CA ARG A 136 -17.69 -18.09 2.60
C ARG A 136 -18.64 -17.27 3.45
N ASP A 137 -18.45 -17.27 4.78
CA ASP A 137 -19.27 -16.49 5.71
C ASP A 137 -19.17 -14.99 5.36
N LEU A 138 -17.95 -14.48 5.08
CA LEU A 138 -17.77 -13.10 4.66
C LEU A 138 -18.51 -12.77 3.36
N LEU A 139 -18.49 -13.67 2.39
CA LEU A 139 -19.21 -13.51 1.12
C LEU A 139 -20.74 -13.62 1.28
N ALA A 140 -21.22 -14.24 2.36
CA ALA A 140 -22.64 -14.32 2.67
C ALA A 140 -23.20 -13.09 3.40
N VAL A 141 -22.34 -12.23 3.95
CA VAL A 141 -22.74 -11.01 4.69
C VAL A 141 -23.59 -10.04 3.87
N PRO A 142 -23.24 -9.70 2.60
CA PRO A 142 -24.02 -8.75 1.84
C PRO A 142 -25.40 -9.31 1.45
N ASP A 143 -26.47 -8.58 1.79
CA ASP A 143 -27.83 -8.92 1.33
C ASP A 143 -27.96 -8.67 -0.18
N ARG A 144 -27.81 -9.73 -0.95
CA ARG A 144 -27.83 -9.72 -2.42
C ARG A 144 -29.21 -9.45 -3.03
N SER A 145 -30.27 -9.31 -2.23
CA SER A 145 -31.57 -8.83 -2.71
C SER A 145 -31.51 -7.31 -2.99
N THR A 146 -30.66 -6.58 -2.27
CA THR A 146 -30.49 -5.12 -2.39
C THR A 146 -29.40 -4.74 -3.41
N LEU A 147 -29.54 -3.54 -3.96
CA LEU A 147 -28.53 -2.97 -4.87
C LEU A 147 -27.17 -2.82 -4.15
N LYS A 148 -27.17 -2.33 -2.90
CA LYS A 148 -25.97 -2.20 -2.07
C LYS A 148 -25.31 -3.56 -1.83
N GLY A 149 -26.07 -4.57 -1.47
CA GLY A 149 -25.52 -5.91 -1.21
C GLY A 149 -24.96 -6.57 -2.46
N LYS A 150 -25.54 -6.38 -3.65
CA LYS A 150 -24.97 -6.86 -4.92
C LYS A 150 -23.61 -6.20 -5.19
N ARG A 151 -23.48 -4.90 -4.99
CA ARG A 151 -22.20 -4.18 -5.10
C ARG A 151 -21.17 -4.71 -4.12
N ASP A 152 -21.54 -4.80 -2.84
CA ASP A 152 -20.62 -5.19 -1.77
C ASP A 152 -20.17 -6.64 -1.94
N TYR A 153 -21.07 -7.53 -2.40
CA TYR A 153 -20.71 -8.89 -2.79
C TYR A 153 -19.70 -8.93 -3.95
N ALA A 154 -19.96 -8.19 -5.03
CA ALA A 154 -19.02 -8.11 -6.17
C ALA A 154 -17.64 -7.61 -5.75
N MET A 155 -17.61 -6.62 -4.84
CA MET A 155 -16.39 -6.08 -4.26
C MET A 155 -15.60 -7.13 -3.47
N LEU A 156 -16.25 -7.83 -2.53
CA LEU A 156 -15.62 -8.88 -1.73
C LEU A 156 -15.17 -10.06 -2.60
N ALA A 157 -15.99 -10.45 -3.60
CA ALA A 157 -15.69 -11.50 -4.54
C ALA A 157 -14.42 -11.19 -5.37
N LEU A 158 -14.27 -9.96 -5.87
CA LEU A 158 -13.09 -9.52 -6.58
C LEU A 158 -11.83 -9.50 -5.70
N LEU A 159 -11.96 -9.06 -4.45
CA LEU A 159 -10.81 -9.05 -3.51
C LEU A 159 -10.35 -10.47 -3.17
N ILE A 160 -11.28 -11.39 -2.91
CA ILE A 160 -10.96 -12.78 -2.53
C ILE A 160 -10.58 -13.60 -3.77
N GLY A 161 -11.32 -13.49 -4.88
CA GLY A 161 -11.13 -14.35 -6.04
C GLY A 161 -10.01 -13.91 -6.98
N CYS A 162 -9.72 -12.59 -7.03
CA CYS A 162 -8.74 -12.02 -7.95
C CYS A 162 -7.54 -11.38 -7.24
N ALA A 163 -7.47 -11.45 -5.92
CA ALA A 163 -6.38 -10.93 -5.10
C ALA A 163 -6.04 -9.45 -5.40
N LEU A 164 -7.02 -8.62 -5.70
CA LEU A 164 -6.81 -7.22 -6.04
C LEU A 164 -6.34 -6.39 -4.83
N ARG A 165 -5.50 -5.39 -5.09
CA ARG A 165 -5.26 -4.34 -4.10
C ARG A 165 -6.45 -3.40 -4.03
N ARG A 166 -6.70 -2.81 -2.88
CA ARG A 166 -7.80 -1.86 -2.65
C ARG A 166 -7.91 -0.79 -3.76
N ARG A 167 -6.78 -0.19 -4.15
CA ARG A 167 -6.75 0.82 -5.21
C ARG A 167 -6.95 0.26 -6.61
N GLU A 168 -6.45 -0.94 -6.88
CA GLU A 168 -6.71 -1.64 -8.14
C GLU A 168 -8.19 -1.89 -8.30
N LEU A 169 -8.85 -2.36 -7.23
CA LEU A 169 -10.30 -2.60 -7.24
C LEU A 169 -11.10 -1.30 -7.44
N ALA A 170 -10.74 -0.21 -6.74
CA ALA A 170 -11.46 1.07 -6.85
C ALA A 170 -11.31 1.73 -8.22
N ALA A 171 -10.22 1.44 -8.93
CA ALA A 171 -9.93 1.98 -10.26
C ALA A 171 -10.38 1.06 -11.41
N LEU A 172 -10.91 -0.14 -11.09
CA LEU A 172 -11.29 -1.13 -12.10
C LEU A 172 -12.48 -0.63 -12.92
N THR A 173 -12.37 -0.77 -14.24
CA THR A 173 -13.43 -0.42 -15.17
C THR A 173 -14.06 -1.68 -15.79
N ILE A 174 -15.18 -1.51 -16.47
CA ILE A 174 -15.88 -2.58 -17.16
C ILE A 174 -15.02 -3.12 -18.31
N GLU A 175 -14.35 -2.23 -19.03
CA GLU A 175 -13.48 -2.54 -20.18
C GLU A 175 -12.27 -3.40 -19.80
N ASP A 176 -11.85 -3.36 -18.53
CA ASP A 176 -10.78 -4.20 -18.02
C ASP A 176 -11.20 -5.68 -17.94
N ILE A 177 -12.53 -5.97 -17.89
CA ILE A 177 -13.06 -7.33 -17.79
C ILE A 177 -13.29 -7.90 -19.19
N GLN A 178 -12.36 -8.70 -19.65
CA GLN A 178 -12.33 -9.22 -21.02
C GLN A 178 -12.40 -10.75 -21.07
N MET A 179 -12.89 -11.28 -22.20
CA MET A 179 -12.77 -12.70 -22.52
C MET A 179 -11.46 -12.93 -23.30
N ARG A 180 -10.58 -13.75 -22.76
CA ARG A 180 -9.35 -14.20 -23.44
C ARG A 180 -9.21 -15.70 -23.26
N GLU A 181 -8.87 -16.41 -24.32
CA GLU A 181 -8.67 -17.87 -24.31
C GLU A 181 -9.82 -18.63 -23.60
N ASN A 182 -11.06 -18.28 -23.92
CA ASN A 182 -12.29 -18.83 -23.32
C ASN A 182 -12.38 -18.63 -21.79
N ARG A 183 -11.69 -17.66 -21.24
CA ARG A 183 -11.71 -17.33 -19.81
C ARG A 183 -11.88 -15.82 -19.56
N TRP A 184 -12.68 -15.49 -18.57
CA TRP A 184 -12.77 -14.11 -18.10
C TRP A 184 -11.48 -13.71 -17.40
N VAL A 185 -10.98 -12.53 -17.73
CA VAL A 185 -9.76 -11.96 -17.14
C VAL A 185 -9.96 -10.48 -16.84
N ILE A 186 -9.20 -9.97 -15.89
CA ILE A 186 -8.90 -8.54 -15.76
C ILE A 186 -7.62 -8.33 -16.57
N ALA A 187 -7.75 -7.65 -17.71
CA ALA A 187 -6.64 -7.42 -18.62
C ALA A 187 -5.81 -6.22 -18.16
N ASP A 188 -4.51 -6.30 -18.38
CA ASP A 188 -3.55 -5.20 -18.25
C ASP A 188 -3.63 -4.40 -16.93
N LEU A 189 -3.99 -5.09 -15.84
CA LEU A 189 -4.14 -4.49 -14.52
C LEU A 189 -2.83 -3.84 -14.05
N ARG A 190 -2.85 -2.53 -13.87
CA ARG A 190 -1.69 -1.74 -13.45
C ARG A 190 -1.51 -1.78 -11.94
N GLY A 191 -0.42 -2.39 -11.49
CA GLY A 191 -0.06 -2.50 -10.08
C GLY A 191 0.93 -1.43 -9.60
N LYS A 192 1.42 -1.62 -8.37
CA LYS A 192 2.45 -0.76 -7.78
C LYS A 192 3.72 -0.75 -8.63
N GLY A 193 4.26 0.44 -8.91
CA GLY A 193 5.48 0.62 -9.72
C GLY A 193 5.26 0.45 -11.22
N GLY A 194 4.03 0.62 -11.72
CA GLY A 194 3.71 0.56 -13.15
C GLY A 194 3.67 -0.87 -13.73
N ARG A 195 3.76 -1.90 -12.90
CA ARG A 195 3.73 -3.29 -13.38
C ARG A 195 2.36 -3.65 -13.89
N ILE A 196 2.32 -4.27 -15.06
CA ILE A 196 1.11 -4.76 -15.70
C ILE A 196 1.02 -6.26 -15.47
N ARG A 197 -0.19 -6.75 -15.19
CA ARG A 197 -0.51 -8.17 -15.12
C ARG A 197 -1.94 -8.44 -15.56
N THR A 198 -2.18 -9.63 -16.09
CA THR A 198 -3.52 -10.15 -16.35
C THR A 198 -3.92 -11.10 -15.22
N VAL A 199 -5.15 -10.97 -14.73
CA VAL A 199 -5.68 -11.76 -13.63
C VAL A 199 -6.89 -12.54 -14.10
N ALA A 200 -6.87 -13.87 -13.97
CA ALA A 200 -8.02 -14.69 -14.25
C ALA A 200 -9.18 -14.40 -13.28
N VAL A 201 -10.40 -14.28 -13.82
CA VAL A 201 -11.62 -14.06 -13.04
C VAL A 201 -12.39 -15.37 -12.94
N PRO A 202 -12.52 -15.95 -11.75
CA PRO A 202 -13.35 -17.13 -11.54
C PRO A 202 -14.81 -16.87 -11.92
N MET A 203 -15.53 -17.89 -12.40
CA MET A 203 -16.91 -17.73 -12.87
C MET A 203 -17.85 -17.19 -11.79
N TRP A 204 -17.69 -17.64 -10.54
CA TRP A 204 -18.50 -17.15 -9.42
C TRP A 204 -18.28 -15.66 -9.13
N VAL A 205 -17.06 -15.14 -9.38
CA VAL A 205 -16.74 -13.70 -9.30
C VAL A 205 -17.43 -12.96 -10.44
N LYS A 206 -17.33 -13.49 -11.67
CA LYS A 206 -17.98 -12.89 -12.86
C LYS A 206 -19.49 -12.83 -12.72
N GLN A 207 -20.12 -13.84 -12.12
CA GLN A 207 -21.55 -13.83 -11.81
C GLN A 207 -21.92 -12.72 -10.84
N GLY A 208 -21.09 -12.48 -9.81
CA GLY A 208 -21.28 -11.36 -8.87
C GLY A 208 -21.15 -10.01 -9.57
N ILE A 209 -20.16 -9.85 -10.44
CA ILE A 209 -19.99 -8.65 -11.28
C ILE A 209 -21.22 -8.41 -12.14
N ASN A 210 -21.69 -9.43 -12.88
CA ASN A 210 -22.85 -9.33 -13.75
C ASN A 210 -24.13 -8.95 -12.99
N ALA A 211 -24.36 -9.55 -11.82
CA ALA A 211 -25.52 -9.23 -10.98
C ALA A 211 -25.50 -7.79 -10.50
N TRP A 212 -24.33 -7.26 -10.18
CA TRP A 212 -24.16 -5.85 -9.83
C TRP A 212 -24.39 -4.94 -11.03
N GLN A 213 -23.70 -5.19 -12.17
CA GLN A 213 -23.83 -4.36 -13.37
C GLN A 213 -25.27 -4.27 -13.87
N ALA A 214 -25.95 -5.40 -13.95
CA ALA A 214 -27.35 -5.45 -14.40
C ALA A 214 -28.28 -4.67 -13.44
N ALA A 215 -28.09 -4.81 -12.12
CA ALA A 215 -28.94 -4.13 -11.14
C ALA A 215 -28.65 -2.61 -11.08
N ALA A 216 -27.42 -2.20 -11.31
CA ALA A 216 -27.01 -0.81 -11.29
C ALA A 216 -27.09 -0.11 -12.67
N GLN A 217 -27.45 -0.86 -13.73
CA GLN A 217 -27.54 -0.38 -15.12
C GLN A 217 -26.24 0.31 -15.58
N ILE A 218 -25.09 -0.37 -15.34
CA ILE A 218 -23.76 0.18 -15.67
C ILE A 218 -23.26 -0.55 -16.92
N GLU A 219 -23.02 0.20 -17.99
CA GLU A 219 -22.58 -0.34 -19.28
C GLU A 219 -21.11 -0.03 -19.60
N ASP A 220 -20.55 1.03 -19.02
CA ASP A 220 -19.20 1.52 -19.26
C ASP A 220 -18.54 2.15 -18.03
N GLY A 221 -17.23 2.43 -18.13
CA GLY A 221 -16.46 3.16 -17.15
C GLY A 221 -16.26 2.42 -15.82
N PRO A 222 -16.20 3.12 -14.65
CA PRO A 222 -15.88 2.51 -13.37
C PRO A 222 -16.85 1.39 -13.00
N LEU A 223 -16.29 0.18 -12.79
CA LEU A 223 -17.07 -1.01 -12.47
C LEU A 223 -17.82 -0.89 -11.14
N LEU A 224 -17.13 -0.38 -10.11
CA LEU A 224 -17.72 -0.20 -8.78
C LEU A 224 -18.00 1.28 -8.54
N ARG A 225 -19.24 1.56 -8.17
CA ARG A 225 -19.72 2.94 -7.96
C ARG A 225 -20.31 3.12 -6.57
N SER A 226 -20.26 4.34 -6.07
CA SER A 226 -20.88 4.70 -4.80
C SER A 226 -22.42 4.64 -4.89
N LEU A 227 -23.04 4.47 -3.73
CA LEU A 227 -24.49 4.59 -3.60
C LEU A 227 -24.81 5.63 -2.53
N ASN A 228 -25.72 6.53 -2.81
CA ASN A 228 -26.24 7.47 -1.82
C ASN A 228 -27.31 6.81 -0.95
N LYS A 229 -27.87 7.57 0.02
CA LYS A 229 -28.89 7.06 0.96
C LYS A 229 -30.17 6.56 0.30
N VAL A 230 -30.50 7.04 -0.90
CA VAL A 230 -31.67 6.62 -1.69
C VAL A 230 -31.29 5.64 -2.81
N ALA A 231 -30.17 4.94 -2.64
CA ALA A 231 -29.64 3.93 -3.57
C ALA A 231 -29.36 4.44 -5.00
N LYS A 232 -29.21 5.75 -5.20
CA LYS A 232 -28.79 6.30 -6.51
C LYS A 232 -27.32 5.98 -6.73
N VAL A 233 -27.01 5.44 -7.90
CA VAL A 233 -25.65 5.09 -8.34
C VAL A 233 -24.87 6.37 -8.66
N GLY A 234 -23.68 6.50 -8.08
CA GLY A 234 -22.73 7.59 -8.35
C GLY A 234 -21.76 7.24 -9.48
N GLU A 235 -20.74 8.07 -9.66
CA GLU A 235 -19.80 7.94 -10.77
C GLU A 235 -18.67 6.93 -10.47
N SER A 236 -18.17 6.87 -9.26
CA SER A 236 -17.05 6.01 -8.87
C SER A 236 -17.11 5.59 -7.41
N LEU A 237 -16.23 4.72 -6.99
CA LEU A 237 -16.06 4.28 -5.61
C LEU A 237 -14.68 4.68 -5.10
N SER A 238 -14.61 5.30 -3.91
CA SER A 238 -13.34 5.62 -3.28
C SER A 238 -12.66 4.37 -2.68
N ASP A 239 -11.34 4.41 -2.57
CA ASP A 239 -10.60 3.34 -1.92
C ASP A 239 -10.89 3.25 -0.40
N TRP A 240 -11.37 4.34 0.21
CA TRP A 240 -11.88 4.34 1.58
C TRP A 240 -13.17 3.53 1.71
N ALA A 241 -14.10 3.66 0.75
CA ALA A 241 -15.34 2.91 0.76
C ALA A 241 -15.10 1.38 0.66
N VAL A 242 -14.09 0.97 -0.13
CA VAL A 242 -13.64 -0.43 -0.17
C VAL A 242 -13.18 -0.90 1.21
N TRP A 243 -12.38 -0.08 1.90
CA TRP A 243 -11.93 -0.40 3.26
C TRP A 243 -13.12 -0.52 4.23
N ALA A 244 -14.06 0.40 4.18
CA ALA A 244 -15.23 0.41 5.06
C ALA A 244 -16.08 -0.85 4.89
N VAL A 245 -16.38 -1.26 3.65
CA VAL A 245 -17.16 -2.49 3.37
C VAL A 245 -16.45 -3.73 3.89
N VAL A 246 -15.15 -3.87 3.63
CA VAL A 246 -14.37 -5.04 4.10
C VAL A 246 -14.35 -5.11 5.63
N THR A 247 -14.07 -3.98 6.28
CA THR A 247 -13.97 -3.93 7.75
C THR A 247 -15.30 -4.21 8.43
N GLU A 248 -16.39 -3.63 7.90
CA GLU A 248 -17.74 -3.84 8.44
C GLU A 248 -18.20 -5.29 8.23
N SER A 249 -18.00 -5.85 7.03
CA SER A 249 -18.35 -7.25 6.76
C SER A 249 -17.56 -8.22 7.64
N ALA A 250 -16.27 -7.95 7.88
CA ALA A 250 -15.44 -8.78 8.76
C ALA A 250 -15.94 -8.75 10.22
N LYS A 251 -16.36 -7.58 10.72
CA LYS A 251 -16.96 -7.46 12.05
C LYS A 251 -18.22 -8.29 12.22
N GLN A 252 -19.07 -8.34 11.19
CA GLN A 252 -20.33 -9.11 11.25
C GLN A 252 -20.08 -10.62 11.41
N ILE A 253 -18.93 -11.13 10.98
CA ILE A 253 -18.50 -12.52 11.20
C ILE A 253 -17.53 -12.67 12.39
N GLY A 254 -17.48 -11.68 13.29
CA GLY A 254 -16.67 -11.71 14.51
C GLY A 254 -15.17 -11.51 14.32
N ILE A 255 -14.73 -10.98 13.17
CA ILE A 255 -13.29 -10.76 12.89
C ILE A 255 -12.96 -9.28 12.99
N GLU A 256 -12.15 -8.94 13.99
CA GLU A 256 -11.67 -7.58 14.20
C GLU A 256 -10.36 -7.30 13.43
N ARG A 257 -10.08 -6.01 13.16
CA ARG A 257 -8.83 -5.51 12.55
C ARG A 257 -8.47 -6.20 11.22
N PHE A 258 -9.46 -6.35 10.37
CA PHE A 258 -9.36 -7.00 9.09
C PHE A 258 -9.56 -6.00 7.93
N GLY A 259 -8.78 -6.12 6.86
CA GLY A 259 -8.82 -5.18 5.74
C GLY A 259 -8.62 -5.84 4.38
N ALA A 260 -8.72 -5.04 3.32
CA ALA A 260 -8.61 -5.53 1.93
C ALA A 260 -7.26 -6.23 1.63
N HIS A 261 -6.18 -5.87 2.34
CA HIS A 261 -4.89 -6.54 2.18
C HIS A 261 -4.89 -7.97 2.75
N ASP A 262 -5.68 -8.18 3.80
CA ASP A 262 -5.85 -9.51 4.41
C ASP A 262 -6.69 -10.43 3.51
N LEU A 263 -7.68 -9.88 2.78
CA LEU A 263 -8.41 -10.64 1.73
C LEU A 263 -7.51 -11.08 0.59
N ARG A 264 -6.59 -10.22 0.15
CA ARG A 264 -5.59 -10.59 -0.84
C ARG A 264 -4.66 -11.69 -0.32
N ARG A 265 -4.28 -11.66 0.97
CA ARG A 265 -3.51 -12.73 1.62
C ARG A 265 -4.34 -14.01 1.73
N THR A 266 -5.62 -13.88 2.07
CA THR A 266 -6.58 -14.99 2.08
C THR A 266 -6.61 -15.70 0.73
N CYS A 267 -6.78 -14.95 -0.38
CA CYS A 267 -6.73 -15.52 -1.72
C CYS A 267 -5.45 -16.33 -1.94
N ALA A 268 -4.29 -15.75 -1.67
CA ALA A 268 -3.00 -16.42 -1.89
C ALA A 268 -2.85 -17.70 -1.06
N LYS A 269 -3.23 -17.65 0.24
CA LYS A 269 -3.17 -18.83 1.11
C LYS A 269 -4.15 -19.93 0.70
N LEU A 270 -5.36 -19.56 0.31
CA LEU A 270 -6.35 -20.51 -0.20
C LEU A 270 -5.91 -21.14 -1.53
N CYS A 271 -5.31 -20.36 -2.44
CA CYS A 271 -4.71 -20.90 -3.66
C CYS A 271 -3.57 -21.88 -3.34
N ARG A 272 -2.71 -21.56 -2.38
CA ARG A 272 -1.61 -22.45 -1.97
C ARG A 272 -2.14 -23.74 -1.36
N LYS A 273 -3.11 -23.66 -0.45
CA LYS A 273 -3.77 -24.83 0.15
C LYS A 273 -4.51 -25.72 -0.86
N ALA A 274 -4.95 -25.15 -1.97
CA ALA A 274 -5.55 -25.87 -3.07
C ALA A 274 -4.53 -26.48 -4.05
N GLY A 275 -3.24 -26.54 -3.68
CA GLY A 275 -2.18 -27.09 -4.53
C GLY A 275 -1.62 -26.11 -5.56
N GLY A 276 -1.97 -24.83 -5.49
CA GLY A 276 -1.51 -23.83 -6.45
C GLY A 276 0.01 -23.64 -6.40
N ASP A 277 0.62 -23.57 -7.57
CA ASP A 277 2.05 -23.32 -7.74
C ASP A 277 2.45 -21.92 -7.28
N LEU A 278 3.63 -21.79 -6.64
CA LEU A 278 4.12 -20.51 -6.08
C LEU A 278 4.36 -19.46 -7.16
N GLU A 279 4.79 -19.88 -8.35
CA GLU A 279 5.02 -18.95 -9.43
C GLU A 279 3.71 -18.40 -9.98
N GLN A 280 2.69 -19.25 -10.12
CA GLN A 280 1.35 -18.82 -10.51
C GLN A 280 0.73 -17.87 -9.47
N ILE A 281 0.94 -18.14 -8.19
CA ILE A 281 0.51 -17.23 -7.11
C ILE A 281 1.31 -15.91 -7.16
N LYS A 282 2.61 -15.94 -7.46
CA LYS A 282 3.44 -14.72 -7.69
C LYS A 282 2.85 -13.87 -8.82
N PHE A 283 2.47 -14.48 -9.96
CA PHE A 283 1.85 -13.76 -11.08
C PHE A 283 0.49 -13.18 -10.68
N LEU A 284 -0.38 -13.95 -10.04
CA LEU A 284 -1.67 -13.48 -9.53
C LEU A 284 -1.50 -12.24 -8.61
N LEU A 285 -0.52 -12.30 -7.72
CA LEU A 285 -0.22 -11.21 -6.81
C LEU A 285 0.56 -10.05 -7.46
N GLY A 286 1.19 -10.23 -8.61
CA GLY A 286 2.08 -9.25 -9.24
C GLY A 286 3.29 -8.92 -8.34
N HIS A 287 3.89 -9.93 -7.71
CA HIS A 287 5.14 -9.80 -6.96
C HIS A 287 6.34 -9.88 -7.90
N SER A 288 7.41 -9.15 -7.57
CA SER A 288 8.63 -9.13 -8.40
C SER A 288 9.48 -10.38 -8.23
N SER A 289 9.41 -11.00 -7.06
CA SER A 289 10.22 -12.18 -6.75
C SER A 289 9.38 -13.23 -6.03
N ILE A 290 9.80 -14.48 -6.18
CA ILE A 290 9.17 -15.61 -5.50
C ILE A 290 9.37 -15.50 -3.98
N GLN A 291 10.53 -15.01 -3.52
CA GLN A 291 10.82 -14.79 -2.10
C GLN A 291 9.83 -13.80 -1.44
N THR A 292 9.33 -12.82 -2.22
CA THR A 292 8.27 -11.93 -1.74
C THR A 292 6.97 -12.71 -1.52
N THR A 293 6.65 -13.66 -2.40
CA THR A 293 5.46 -14.50 -2.29
C THR A 293 5.59 -15.49 -1.14
N GLU A 294 6.72 -16.13 -0.99
CA GLU A 294 7.03 -17.05 0.14
C GLU A 294 6.91 -16.33 1.48
N ARG A 295 7.56 -15.17 1.62
CA ARG A 295 7.43 -14.35 2.84
C ARG A 295 5.99 -13.90 3.09
N TYR A 296 5.24 -13.61 2.03
CA TYR A 296 3.85 -13.19 2.11
C TYR A 296 2.92 -14.30 2.57
N LEU A 297 3.17 -15.54 2.13
CA LEU A 297 2.43 -16.74 2.53
C LEU A 297 2.83 -17.21 3.94
N GLY A 298 4.07 -16.94 4.34
CA GLY A 298 4.71 -17.57 5.49
C GLY A 298 5.16 -19.01 5.17
N SER A 299 6.36 -19.35 5.60
CA SER A 299 6.88 -20.72 5.46
C SER A 299 6.33 -21.56 6.61
N GLU A 300 5.29 -22.33 6.38
CA GLU A 300 4.85 -23.40 7.28
C GLU A 300 5.15 -24.72 6.57
N GLN A 301 5.92 -25.57 7.20
CA GLN A 301 6.08 -26.96 6.75
C GLN A 301 4.79 -27.70 7.12
N GLU A 302 4.08 -28.19 6.13
CA GLU A 302 2.89 -29.00 6.33
C GLU A 302 3.35 -30.47 6.48
N ILE A 303 3.48 -30.92 7.72
CA ILE A 303 3.94 -32.29 8.03
C ILE A 303 2.82 -33.31 7.79
N ALA A 304 1.55 -32.88 7.93
CA ALA A 304 0.39 -33.76 7.78
C ALA A 304 0.16 -34.23 6.31
N VAL A 305 0.63 -33.44 5.34
CA VAL A 305 0.64 -33.79 3.91
C VAL A 305 2.01 -33.43 3.38
N ALA A 306 2.96 -34.33 3.52
CA ALA A 306 4.33 -34.10 3.10
C ALA A 306 4.46 -34.24 1.58
N VAL A 307 5.25 -33.35 0.95
CA VAL A 307 5.45 -33.35 -0.50
C VAL A 307 6.08 -34.65 -1.03
N ASN A 308 6.78 -35.38 -0.16
CA ASN A 308 7.40 -36.66 -0.47
C ASN A 308 6.43 -37.85 -0.39
N ASP A 309 5.20 -37.68 0.15
CA ASP A 309 4.16 -38.72 0.12
C ASP A 309 3.72 -39.06 -1.32
N SER A 310 3.93 -38.15 -2.26
CA SER A 310 3.51 -38.29 -3.65
C SER A 310 4.62 -38.83 -4.58
N LEU A 311 5.71 -39.39 -4.04
CA LEU A 311 6.81 -39.91 -4.85
C LEU A 311 6.45 -41.18 -5.65
N GLY A 312 5.35 -41.86 -5.32
CA GLY A 312 4.90 -43.06 -6.03
C GLY A 312 5.83 -44.28 -5.84
N LEU A 313 6.60 -44.34 -4.74
CA LEU A 313 7.49 -45.41 -4.39
C LEU A 313 6.81 -46.42 -3.44
#